data_d010ada272f1cdc40157e726a04b049d
#
_entry.id   d010ada272f1cdc40157e726a04b049d
#
_cell.length_a   1.000
_cell.length_b   1.000
_cell.length_c   1.000
_cell.angle_alpha   90.00
_cell.angle_beta   90.00
_cell.angle_gamma   90.00
#
_symmetry.space_group_name_H-M   'P 1'
#
loop_
_entity.id
_entity.type
_entity.pdbx_description
1 polymer ?
#
loop_
_entity_poly.entity_id
_entity_poly.type
_entity_poly.pdbx_seq_one_letter_code
_entity_poly.pdbx_strand_id
1 'polypeptide(L)'
;MQEILNKIDIPNKECIRGNITLPLEVDGAKISWKSSNESVISDKQIGKMAAGVVNRQAEDTHVVLSATIEKNGETFVKEFDVCVKKAYKKPSEDDFGGYLFAHFIGEQEENQEQIYFALSEDGLNFKDTNGGKPVICSNVGEKGVRDPYLYRSYEQDRFFLIATDLSIYNRGGWFQNEQGYYDASTTGSSNLVLWESEDLINWGEARLLPVAPENAGMAWAPEMIYYEETGEYIIYFSSSIMNKETKMKEKPNTIFYVTTRDFVHFSDTNIFIDNQTDPDGKAREIIDTTLLKIGDTYYSASKDGDNAEENGGIRILKTKTLLDKDSWEKVLNLEEIGLDISGLGIKALNNGDLEGPELFVINKKDRVNKDIPEYGIMMDRFQADLGYLPLITTDIEDKTNSKNSWKVLGKDEYSFDKLKKRHGTILNITYEEVKRIKENFCK
;
A
#
# COMPACT_ATOMS: atom_id res chain seq x y z
N MET A 1 -28.17 25.37 9.39
CA MET A 1 -26.90 26.07 9.07
C MET A 1 -25.76 25.72 10.03
N GLN A 2 -25.93 25.83 11.35
CA GLN A 2 -24.88 25.47 12.32
C GLN A 2 -24.33 24.05 12.15
N GLU A 3 -25.17 23.09 11.84
CA GLU A 3 -24.77 21.69 11.56
C GLU A 3 -23.86 21.58 10.33
N ILE A 4 -24.15 22.35 9.27
CA ILE A 4 -23.34 22.39 8.06
C ILE A 4 -21.96 23.01 8.36
N LEU A 5 -21.95 24.13 9.10
CA LEU A 5 -20.70 24.78 9.52
C LEU A 5 -19.80 23.82 10.32
N ASN A 6 -20.39 22.95 11.15
CA ASN A 6 -19.64 21.98 11.96
C ASN A 6 -19.05 20.82 11.10
N LYS A 7 -19.66 20.52 9.96
CA LYS A 7 -19.18 19.47 9.04
C LYS A 7 -18.07 19.95 8.11
N ILE A 8 -17.88 21.26 7.97
CA ILE A 8 -16.79 21.81 7.16
C ILE A 8 -15.57 21.94 8.07
N ASP A 9 -14.57 21.11 7.87
CA ASP A 9 -13.31 21.15 8.61
C ASP A 9 -12.12 20.91 7.68
N ILE A 10 -10.94 21.30 8.13
CA ILE A 10 -9.65 21.01 7.48
C ILE A 10 -8.86 20.15 8.45
N PRO A 11 -8.75 18.85 8.18
CA PRO A 11 -7.96 17.95 9.01
C PRO A 11 -6.52 18.44 9.15
N ASN A 12 -5.95 18.28 10.34
CA ASN A 12 -4.55 18.63 10.63
C ASN A 12 -4.18 20.10 10.30
N LYS A 13 -5.12 21.02 10.40
CA LYS A 13 -4.92 22.44 10.05
C LYS A 13 -3.71 23.10 10.73
N GLU A 14 -3.32 22.67 11.92
CA GLU A 14 -2.14 23.15 12.64
C GLU A 14 -0.81 22.56 12.07
N CYS A 15 -0.90 21.58 11.14
CA CYS A 15 0.25 20.84 10.66
C CYS A 15 0.02 20.31 9.23
N ILE A 16 -0.33 21.21 8.30
CA ILE A 16 -0.54 20.86 6.89
C ILE A 16 0.80 20.50 6.25
N ARG A 17 0.89 19.29 5.69
CA ARG A 17 2.10 18.76 5.06
C ARG A 17 1.94 18.44 3.58
N GLY A 18 0.75 18.02 3.16
CA GLY A 18 0.41 17.70 1.76
C GLY A 18 -0.81 18.46 1.30
N ASN A 19 -1.30 18.13 0.12
CA ASN A 19 -2.53 18.70 -0.42
C ASN A 19 -3.71 18.46 0.53
N ILE A 20 -4.65 19.41 0.56
CA ILE A 20 -5.84 19.34 1.43
C ILE A 20 -7.12 19.22 0.61
N THR A 21 -8.15 18.66 1.24
CA THR A 21 -9.47 18.57 0.66
C THR A 21 -10.27 19.83 0.97
N LEU A 22 -10.70 20.54 -0.07
CA LEU A 22 -11.57 21.73 0.02
C LEU A 22 -12.94 21.34 -0.58
N PRO A 23 -13.94 20.93 0.22
CA PRO A 23 -15.23 20.49 -0.29
C PRO A 23 -15.97 21.65 -0.97
N LEU A 24 -16.62 21.37 -2.11
CA LEU A 24 -17.43 22.34 -2.86
C LEU A 24 -18.92 22.28 -2.50
N GLU A 25 -19.33 21.23 -1.80
CA GLU A 25 -20.71 21.03 -1.33
C GLU A 25 -20.72 20.21 -0.03
N VAL A 26 -21.59 20.58 0.90
CA VAL A 26 -21.94 19.81 2.11
C VAL A 26 -23.42 19.94 2.38
N ASP A 27 -24.15 18.80 2.47
CA ASP A 27 -25.58 18.73 2.75
C ASP A 27 -26.43 19.66 1.85
N GLY A 28 -26.09 19.77 0.56
CA GLY A 28 -26.78 20.63 -0.40
C GLY A 28 -26.49 22.14 -0.25
N ALA A 29 -25.52 22.51 0.57
CA ALA A 29 -24.96 23.87 0.60
C ALA A 29 -23.77 23.96 -0.33
N LYS A 30 -23.72 24.94 -1.20
CA LYS A 30 -22.56 25.24 -2.06
C LYS A 30 -21.49 25.95 -1.26
N ILE A 31 -20.23 25.59 -1.51
CA ILE A 31 -19.07 26.17 -0.84
C ILE A 31 -18.10 26.69 -1.87
N SER A 32 -17.62 27.92 -1.67
CA SER A 32 -16.50 28.48 -2.41
C SER A 32 -15.39 28.88 -1.44
N TRP A 33 -14.15 28.69 -1.86
CA TRP A 33 -12.98 28.90 -1.04
C TRP A 33 -12.18 30.10 -1.52
N LYS A 34 -11.56 30.81 -0.57
CA LYS A 34 -10.60 31.88 -0.82
C LYS A 34 -9.38 31.70 0.08
N SER A 35 -8.20 31.66 -0.53
CA SER A 35 -6.92 31.62 0.17
C SER A 35 -6.35 33.03 0.35
N SER A 36 -5.84 33.34 1.54
CA SER A 36 -5.08 34.57 1.77
C SER A 36 -3.71 34.55 1.10
N ASN A 37 -3.23 33.35 0.71
CA ASN A 37 -1.96 33.17 0.00
C ASN A 37 -2.05 32.02 -1.00
N GLU A 38 -2.49 32.31 -2.23
CA GLU A 38 -2.65 31.33 -3.31
C GLU A 38 -1.32 30.67 -3.74
N SER A 39 -0.18 31.29 -3.45
CA SER A 39 1.14 30.69 -3.76
C SER A 39 1.54 29.59 -2.80
N VAL A 40 0.91 29.51 -1.62
CA VAL A 40 1.14 28.48 -0.60
C VAL A 40 0.02 27.44 -0.61
N ILE A 41 -1.25 27.88 -0.63
CA ILE A 41 -2.40 26.97 -0.80
C ILE A 41 -3.28 27.55 -1.92
N SER A 42 -3.40 26.83 -3.03
CA SER A 42 -4.26 27.24 -4.14
C SER A 42 -5.73 27.02 -3.83
N ASP A 43 -6.56 28.06 -3.97
CA ASP A 43 -8.02 27.96 -3.93
C ASP A 43 -8.65 27.62 -5.30
N LYS A 44 -7.82 27.28 -6.29
CA LYS A 44 -8.21 26.94 -7.67
C LYS A 44 -7.64 25.59 -8.08
N GLN A 45 -8.31 24.96 -9.02
CA GLN A 45 -7.80 23.77 -9.70
C GLN A 45 -6.50 24.10 -10.47
N ILE A 46 -5.51 23.20 -10.40
CA ILE A 46 -4.25 23.29 -11.15
C ILE A 46 -4.11 22.01 -11.98
N GLY A 47 -4.25 22.10 -13.30
CA GLY A 47 -4.26 20.92 -14.16
C GLY A 47 -5.41 19.97 -13.78
N LYS A 48 -5.09 18.71 -13.43
CA LYS A 48 -6.05 17.73 -12.90
C LYS A 48 -6.18 17.76 -11.37
N MET A 49 -5.32 18.50 -10.67
CA MET A 49 -5.39 18.63 -9.20
C MET A 49 -6.52 19.59 -8.83
N ALA A 50 -7.46 19.15 -8.01
CA ALA A 50 -8.51 20.01 -7.44
C ALA A 50 -7.88 21.12 -6.54
N ALA A 51 -8.66 22.15 -6.20
CA ALA A 51 -8.25 23.18 -5.23
C ALA A 51 -7.73 22.56 -3.93
N GLY A 52 -6.88 23.27 -3.20
CA GLY A 52 -6.21 22.76 -2.00
C GLY A 52 -4.80 22.22 -2.28
N VAL A 53 -4.23 22.52 -3.44
CA VAL A 53 -2.82 22.18 -3.72
C VAL A 53 -1.91 23.01 -2.83
N VAL A 54 -1.00 22.33 -2.13
CA VAL A 54 -0.08 22.92 -1.15
C VAL A 54 1.33 22.97 -1.70
N ASN A 55 1.90 24.18 -1.71
CA ASN A 55 3.29 24.43 -2.06
C ASN A 55 4.05 24.87 -0.80
N ARG A 56 4.74 23.92 -0.18
CA ARG A 56 5.48 24.13 1.08
C ARG A 56 6.68 25.05 0.86
N GLN A 57 6.89 25.97 1.79
CA GLN A 57 7.96 26.96 1.76
C GLN A 57 9.17 26.50 2.58
N ALA A 58 10.25 27.29 2.61
CA ALA A 58 11.44 27.00 3.42
C ALA A 58 11.18 27.05 4.94
N GLU A 59 10.13 27.79 5.35
CA GLU A 59 9.73 27.94 6.75
C GLU A 59 8.23 27.62 6.89
N ASP A 60 7.78 27.33 8.12
CA ASP A 60 6.38 27.15 8.45
C ASP A 60 5.61 28.43 8.08
N THR A 61 4.49 28.28 7.39
CA THR A 61 3.74 29.41 6.84
C THR A 61 2.26 29.32 7.20
N HIS A 62 1.73 30.41 7.81
CA HIS A 62 0.31 30.53 8.11
C HIS A 62 -0.48 31.07 6.91
N VAL A 63 -1.64 30.47 6.66
CA VAL A 63 -2.58 30.85 5.60
C VAL A 63 -3.99 30.85 6.18
N VAL A 64 -4.77 31.91 5.89
CA VAL A 64 -6.20 31.92 6.21
C VAL A 64 -6.98 31.44 4.99
N LEU A 65 -7.78 30.39 5.17
CA LEU A 65 -8.72 29.88 4.19
C LEU A 65 -10.14 30.29 4.59
N SER A 66 -10.84 31.03 3.72
CA SER A 66 -12.21 31.46 3.95
C SER A 66 -13.16 30.63 3.10
N ALA A 67 -14.07 29.89 3.75
CA ALA A 67 -15.16 29.17 3.11
C ALA A 67 -16.41 30.06 3.09
N THR A 68 -16.92 30.39 1.91
CA THR A 68 -18.22 31.03 1.74
C THR A 68 -19.25 29.95 1.43
N ILE A 69 -20.28 29.84 2.32
CA ILE A 69 -21.29 28.79 2.29
C ILE A 69 -22.63 29.41 1.91
N GLU A 70 -23.25 28.92 0.83
CA GLU A 70 -24.53 29.40 0.32
C GLU A 70 -25.59 28.29 0.40
N LYS A 71 -26.71 28.58 1.08
CA LYS A 71 -27.87 27.68 1.15
C LYS A 71 -29.17 28.45 1.31
N ASN A 72 -30.17 28.14 0.48
CA ASN A 72 -31.53 28.75 0.53
C ASN A 72 -31.52 30.27 0.49
N GLY A 73 -30.57 30.90 -0.21
CA GLY A 73 -30.43 32.37 -0.32
C GLY A 73 -29.74 33.04 0.87
N GLU A 74 -29.30 32.28 1.86
CA GLU A 74 -28.45 32.76 2.95
C GLU A 74 -26.98 32.47 2.65
N THR A 75 -26.09 33.39 3.06
CA THR A 75 -24.65 33.28 2.89
C THR A 75 -23.95 33.39 4.25
N PHE A 76 -23.01 32.48 4.49
CA PHE A 76 -22.18 32.45 5.71
C PHE A 76 -20.71 32.33 5.31
N VAL A 77 -19.83 32.83 6.16
CA VAL A 77 -18.38 32.71 5.99
C VAL A 77 -17.78 32.01 7.22
N LYS A 78 -16.93 31.01 6.98
CA LYS A 78 -16.13 30.35 8.01
C LYS A 78 -14.66 30.46 7.63
N GLU A 79 -13.84 30.91 8.57
CA GLU A 79 -12.39 31.05 8.37
C GLU A 79 -11.62 29.97 9.11
N PHE A 80 -10.53 29.54 8.51
CA PHE A 80 -9.58 28.57 9.05
C PHE A 80 -8.18 29.19 8.97
N ASP A 81 -7.55 29.40 10.11
CA ASP A 81 -6.12 29.66 10.17
C ASP A 81 -5.40 28.31 10.12
N VAL A 82 -4.60 28.10 9.09
CA VAL A 82 -3.88 26.83 8.88
C VAL A 82 -2.39 27.07 8.83
N CYS A 83 -1.62 26.15 9.42
CA CYS A 83 -0.17 26.19 9.42
C CYS A 83 0.37 25.14 8.42
N VAL A 84 0.95 25.60 7.32
CA VAL A 84 1.69 24.78 6.35
C VAL A 84 3.11 24.61 6.83
N LYS A 85 3.52 23.36 7.04
CA LYS A 85 4.87 23.03 7.52
C LYS A 85 5.92 23.27 6.43
N LYS A 86 7.14 23.59 6.84
CA LYS A 86 8.27 23.79 5.90
C LYS A 86 8.54 22.54 5.06
N ALA A 87 9.03 22.75 3.84
CA ALA A 87 9.39 21.67 2.94
C ALA A 87 10.58 20.83 3.47
N TYR A 88 10.54 19.54 3.20
CA TYR A 88 11.67 18.63 3.43
C TYR A 88 12.40 18.34 2.13
N LYS A 89 13.72 18.11 2.24
CA LYS A 89 14.52 17.69 1.10
C LYS A 89 14.22 16.24 0.77
N LYS A 90 13.88 15.99 -0.50
CA LYS A 90 13.73 14.61 -1.00
C LYS A 90 15.10 13.90 -0.98
N PRO A 91 15.20 12.69 -0.41
CA PRO A 91 16.42 11.89 -0.50
C PRO A 91 16.79 11.59 -1.95
N SER A 92 18.07 11.58 -2.24
CA SER A 92 18.63 11.09 -3.51
C SER A 92 18.93 9.59 -3.42
N GLU A 93 19.19 8.92 -4.54
CA GLU A 93 19.58 7.51 -4.53
C GLU A 93 20.82 7.22 -3.66
N ASP A 94 21.74 8.21 -3.51
CA ASP A 94 22.96 8.06 -2.72
C ASP A 94 22.71 8.21 -1.20
N ASP A 95 21.55 8.71 -0.78
CA ASP A 95 21.18 8.85 0.63
C ASP A 95 20.63 7.55 1.23
N PHE A 96 20.26 6.55 0.41
CA PHE A 96 19.69 5.28 0.89
C PHE A 96 20.78 4.31 1.37
N GLY A 97 20.71 3.91 2.64
CA GLY A 97 21.69 3.09 3.34
C GLY A 97 21.24 1.67 3.67
N GLY A 98 19.95 1.37 3.54
CA GLY A 98 19.40 0.06 3.88
C GLY A 98 17.95 -0.11 3.49
N TYR A 99 17.33 -1.14 4.07
CA TYR A 99 15.95 -1.57 3.77
C TYR A 99 15.27 -1.98 5.08
N LEU A 100 14.05 -1.54 5.25
CA LEU A 100 13.20 -1.92 6.36
C LEU A 100 12.07 -2.79 5.83
N PHE A 101 11.99 -4.03 6.31
CA PHE A 101 10.92 -4.96 5.97
C PHE A 101 9.87 -4.94 7.07
N ALA A 102 8.69 -4.43 6.78
CA ALA A 102 7.51 -4.55 7.63
C ALA A 102 6.74 -5.80 7.24
N HIS A 103 6.47 -6.71 8.19
CA HIS A 103 5.85 -8.00 7.91
C HIS A 103 5.06 -8.51 9.12
N PHE A 104 4.23 -9.52 8.95
CA PHE A 104 3.72 -10.36 10.03
C PHE A 104 4.44 -11.73 9.99
N ILE A 105 4.17 -12.65 10.94
CA ILE A 105 4.98 -13.88 11.02
C ILE A 105 4.16 -15.18 10.98
N GLY A 106 2.85 -15.12 11.15
CA GLY A 106 1.99 -16.31 11.15
C GLY A 106 0.63 -16.00 11.74
N GLU A 107 -0.11 -17.03 12.13
CA GLU A 107 -1.49 -16.94 12.61
C GLU A 107 -1.82 -18.00 13.68
N GLN A 108 -0.81 -18.71 14.20
CA GLN A 108 -0.99 -19.81 15.14
C GLN A 108 -0.99 -19.36 16.61
N GLU A 109 -0.42 -18.19 16.89
CA GLU A 109 -0.26 -17.63 18.24
C GLU A 109 -0.70 -16.18 18.27
N GLU A 110 -1.08 -15.67 19.45
CA GLU A 110 -1.71 -14.38 19.69
C GLU A 110 -0.97 -13.16 19.05
N ASN A 111 0.35 -13.17 19.04
CA ASN A 111 1.13 -12.02 18.55
C ASN A 111 1.64 -12.17 17.12
N GLN A 112 1.35 -13.27 16.43
CA GLN A 112 1.91 -13.52 15.11
C GLN A 112 1.30 -12.64 14.02
N GLU A 113 0.06 -12.21 14.19
CA GLU A 113 -0.66 -11.28 13.34
C GLU A 113 -0.52 -9.85 13.86
N GLN A 114 0.73 -9.39 14.00
CA GLN A 114 1.10 -8.03 14.41
C GLN A 114 2.25 -7.55 13.51
N ILE A 115 2.66 -6.29 13.67
CA ILE A 115 3.70 -5.69 12.83
C ILE A 115 5.09 -5.96 13.41
N TYR A 116 5.91 -6.64 12.63
CA TYR A 116 7.31 -6.88 12.89
C TYR A 116 8.17 -6.11 11.89
N PHE A 117 9.37 -5.73 12.31
CA PHE A 117 10.37 -5.16 11.42
C PHE A 117 11.59 -6.06 11.34
N ALA A 118 12.15 -6.13 10.14
CA ALA A 118 13.48 -6.68 9.90
C ALA A 118 14.31 -5.66 9.12
N LEU A 119 15.59 -5.52 9.47
CA LEU A 119 16.51 -4.56 8.89
C LEU A 119 17.53 -5.26 8.00
N SER A 120 17.76 -4.74 6.80
CA SER A 120 18.84 -5.15 5.92
C SER A 120 19.67 -3.94 5.47
N GLU A 121 20.99 -4.16 5.27
CA GLU A 121 21.87 -3.16 4.68
C GLU A 121 22.22 -3.46 3.22
N ASP A 122 21.73 -4.59 2.67
CA ASP A 122 22.00 -5.02 1.29
C ASP A 122 20.73 -5.44 0.51
N GLY A 123 19.57 -5.45 1.16
CA GLY A 123 18.30 -5.85 0.55
C GLY A 123 18.07 -7.36 0.45
N LEU A 124 19.03 -8.17 0.88
CA LEU A 124 18.99 -9.63 0.80
C LEU A 124 19.15 -10.32 2.15
N ASN A 125 19.93 -9.72 3.06
CA ASN A 125 20.20 -10.28 4.38
C ASN A 125 19.48 -9.45 5.44
N PHE A 126 18.29 -9.88 5.83
CA PHE A 126 17.44 -9.23 6.82
C PHE A 126 17.68 -9.81 8.21
N LYS A 127 17.77 -8.96 9.21
CA LYS A 127 17.88 -9.33 10.64
C LYS A 127 16.65 -8.87 11.39
N ASP A 128 16.10 -9.76 12.21
CA ASP A 128 14.99 -9.45 13.08
C ASP A 128 15.34 -8.30 14.02
N THR A 129 14.39 -7.37 14.19
CA THR A 129 14.54 -6.25 15.12
C THR A 129 13.75 -6.50 16.39
N ASN A 130 13.84 -5.58 17.38
CA ASN A 130 13.06 -5.59 18.62
C ASN A 130 13.13 -6.91 19.41
N GLY A 131 14.25 -7.65 19.30
CA GLY A 131 14.42 -8.95 19.93
C GLY A 131 13.41 -10.00 19.46
N GLY A 132 12.90 -9.89 18.23
CA GLY A 132 11.89 -10.79 17.65
C GLY A 132 10.48 -10.57 18.18
N LYS A 133 10.19 -9.42 18.77
CA LYS A 133 8.84 -9.03 19.21
C LYS A 133 8.22 -8.05 18.24
N PRO A 134 6.86 -7.98 18.17
CA PRO A 134 6.21 -6.98 17.34
C PRO A 134 6.63 -5.55 17.73
N VAL A 135 6.76 -4.69 16.73
CA VAL A 135 7.06 -3.26 16.93
C VAL A 135 5.77 -2.49 17.16
N ILE A 136 4.69 -2.89 16.50
CA ILE A 136 3.35 -2.30 16.65
C ILE A 136 2.34 -3.44 16.83
N CYS A 137 1.43 -3.25 17.81
CA CYS A 137 0.28 -4.13 18.02
C CYS A 137 -1.01 -3.36 17.76
N SER A 138 -1.92 -3.94 16.98
CA SER A 138 -3.23 -3.34 16.75
C SER A 138 -4.11 -3.48 17.99
N ASN A 139 -4.73 -2.38 18.38
CA ASN A 139 -5.75 -2.32 19.44
C ASN A 139 -7.15 -2.02 18.91
N VAL A 140 -7.30 -1.91 17.59
CA VAL A 140 -8.55 -1.61 16.89
C VAL A 140 -9.00 -2.78 16.03
N GLY A 141 -10.24 -2.74 15.53
CA GLY A 141 -10.79 -3.75 14.63
C GLY A 141 -10.71 -5.17 15.20
N GLU A 142 -10.17 -6.10 14.44
CA GLU A 142 -9.99 -7.50 14.85
C GLU A 142 -8.83 -7.72 15.83
N LYS A 143 -8.07 -6.67 16.14
CA LYS A 143 -6.88 -6.70 17.02
C LYS A 143 -5.76 -7.62 16.55
N GLY A 144 -5.73 -7.89 15.27
CA GLY A 144 -4.67 -8.53 14.54
C GLY A 144 -4.58 -7.90 13.18
N VAL A 145 -3.39 -7.86 12.59
CA VAL A 145 -3.15 -7.25 11.29
C VAL A 145 -2.18 -8.08 10.46
N ARG A 146 -2.45 -8.09 9.15
CA ARG A 146 -1.67 -8.82 8.15
C ARG A 146 -1.28 -7.88 7.01
N ASP A 147 -0.40 -8.35 6.14
CA ASP A 147 -0.03 -7.70 4.89
C ASP A 147 0.33 -6.21 5.05
N PRO A 148 1.24 -5.87 5.98
CA PRO A 148 1.55 -4.47 6.24
C PRO A 148 2.31 -3.84 5.07
N TYR A 149 1.84 -2.68 4.63
CA TYR A 149 2.51 -1.86 3.65
C TYR A 149 3.06 -0.58 4.29
N LEU A 150 4.36 -0.41 4.22
CA LEU A 150 5.09 0.73 4.76
C LEU A 150 5.46 1.69 3.64
N TYR A 151 5.01 2.92 3.71
CA TYR A 151 5.16 3.92 2.66
C TYR A 151 5.76 5.23 3.20
N ARG A 152 6.78 5.75 2.52
CA ARG A 152 7.28 7.10 2.76
C ARG A 152 6.37 8.11 2.08
N SER A 153 5.89 9.13 2.81
CA SER A 153 5.03 10.16 2.23
C SER A 153 5.70 10.87 1.04
N TYR A 154 4.90 11.34 0.11
CA TYR A 154 5.38 12.15 -1.02
C TYR A 154 6.13 13.39 -0.54
N GLU A 155 5.71 13.95 0.59
CA GLU A 155 6.29 15.10 1.25
C GLU A 155 7.62 14.80 1.98
N GLN A 156 8.01 13.52 2.10
CA GLN A 156 9.27 13.02 2.65
C GLN A 156 9.48 13.20 4.17
N ASP A 157 8.47 13.59 4.89
CA ASP A 157 8.57 13.90 6.33
C ASP A 157 7.66 13.04 7.22
N ARG A 158 7.02 12.02 6.63
CA ARG A 158 6.19 11.05 7.34
C ARG A 158 6.30 9.67 6.70
N PHE A 159 5.89 8.69 7.50
CA PHE A 159 5.69 7.32 7.05
C PHE A 159 4.27 6.90 7.39
N PHE A 160 3.66 6.20 6.47
CA PHE A 160 2.38 5.55 6.63
C PHE A 160 2.61 4.05 6.71
N LEU A 161 1.95 3.39 7.64
CA LEU A 161 1.87 1.94 7.68
C LEU A 161 0.39 1.58 7.61
N ILE A 162 0.00 0.92 6.53
CA ILE A 162 -1.36 0.44 6.31
C ILE A 162 -1.38 -1.08 6.30
N ALA A 163 -2.42 -1.70 6.84
CA ALA A 163 -2.48 -3.15 6.95
C ALA A 163 -3.91 -3.67 6.85
N THR A 164 -4.05 -4.95 6.52
CA THR A 164 -5.30 -5.71 6.59
C THR A 164 -5.78 -5.82 8.03
N ASP A 165 -7.02 -5.43 8.31
CA ASP A 165 -7.69 -5.68 9.60
C ASP A 165 -8.19 -7.12 9.63
N LEU A 166 -7.34 -8.05 10.04
CA LEU A 166 -7.67 -9.48 10.09
C LEU A 166 -6.85 -10.19 11.16
N SER A 167 -7.54 -10.97 11.99
CA SER A 167 -6.89 -11.93 12.88
C SER A 167 -7.53 -13.31 12.76
N ILE A 168 -6.88 -14.20 12.06
CA ILE A 168 -7.26 -15.60 11.95
C ILE A 168 -7.19 -16.28 13.33
N TYR A 169 -6.19 -15.90 14.15
CA TYR A 169 -6.08 -16.38 15.52
C TYR A 169 -7.31 -16.01 16.37
N ASN A 170 -7.72 -14.74 16.39
CA ASN A 170 -8.88 -14.28 17.16
C ASN A 170 -10.19 -14.80 16.61
N ARG A 171 -10.27 -15.07 15.32
CA ARG A 171 -11.43 -15.71 14.67
C ARG A 171 -11.54 -17.21 15.00
N GLY A 172 -10.48 -17.84 15.51
CA GLY A 172 -10.44 -19.30 15.76
C GLY A 172 -10.20 -20.12 14.50
N GLY A 173 -9.65 -19.53 13.46
CA GLY A 173 -9.29 -20.17 12.19
C GLY A 173 -9.93 -19.52 10.97
N TRP A 174 -9.51 -19.99 9.81
CA TRP A 174 -10.03 -19.53 8.50
C TRP A 174 -11.50 -19.92 8.28
N PHE A 175 -11.92 -21.07 8.83
CA PHE A 175 -13.22 -21.67 8.64
C PHE A 175 -13.97 -21.74 9.97
N GLN A 176 -15.08 -21.03 10.08
CA GLN A 176 -15.88 -20.99 11.30
C GLN A 176 -17.18 -21.78 11.21
N ASN A 177 -17.48 -22.40 10.07
CA ASN A 177 -18.71 -23.18 9.88
C ASN A 177 -18.44 -24.58 9.33
N GLU A 178 -19.37 -25.50 9.63
CA GLU A 178 -19.34 -26.92 9.18
C GLU A 178 -19.38 -27.08 7.64
N GLN A 179 -19.72 -26.01 6.89
CA GLN A 179 -19.87 -26.03 5.44
C GLN A 179 -18.56 -25.68 4.70
N GLY A 180 -17.49 -25.31 5.42
CA GLY A 180 -16.15 -25.06 4.81
C GLY A 180 -16.04 -23.80 3.95
N TYR A 181 -16.94 -22.83 4.12
CA TYR A 181 -16.84 -21.55 3.44
C TYR A 181 -15.76 -20.68 4.13
N TYR A 182 -15.04 -19.90 3.33
CA TYR A 182 -14.04 -18.93 3.81
C TYR A 182 -14.72 -17.77 4.51
N ASP A 183 -14.96 -17.88 5.81
CA ASP A 183 -15.57 -16.82 6.58
C ASP A 183 -14.76 -15.52 6.52
N ALA A 184 -13.42 -15.61 6.59
CA ALA A 184 -12.55 -14.46 6.53
C ALA A 184 -12.66 -13.67 5.21
N SER A 185 -12.88 -14.35 4.08
CA SER A 185 -13.03 -13.70 2.76
C SER A 185 -14.45 -13.22 2.43
N THR A 186 -15.43 -13.60 3.24
CA THR A 186 -16.85 -13.29 3.01
C THR A 186 -17.50 -12.48 4.14
N THR A 187 -16.91 -12.52 5.32
CA THR A 187 -17.35 -11.83 6.54
C THR A 187 -16.20 -11.08 7.23
N GLY A 188 -15.13 -10.79 6.49
CA GLY A 188 -13.98 -10.06 6.98
C GLY A 188 -14.27 -8.59 7.27
N SER A 189 -13.30 -7.91 7.85
CA SER A 189 -13.37 -6.47 8.03
C SER A 189 -13.38 -5.76 6.67
N SER A 190 -14.26 -4.79 6.53
CA SER A 190 -14.27 -3.86 5.39
C SER A 190 -13.41 -2.62 5.63
N ASN A 191 -12.65 -2.61 6.72
CA ASN A 191 -11.73 -1.55 7.07
C ASN A 191 -10.28 -1.98 6.82
N LEU A 192 -9.43 -0.99 6.65
CA LEU A 192 -7.98 -1.13 6.75
C LEU A 192 -7.51 -0.46 8.03
N VAL A 193 -6.31 -0.83 8.51
CA VAL A 193 -5.71 -0.17 9.69
C VAL A 193 -4.58 0.72 9.23
N LEU A 194 -4.52 1.96 9.71
CA LEU A 194 -3.49 2.94 9.38
C LEU A 194 -2.80 3.47 10.63
N TRP A 195 -1.47 3.55 10.57
CA TRP A 195 -0.62 4.28 11.50
C TRP A 195 0.24 5.30 10.76
N GLU A 196 0.61 6.36 11.45
CA GLU A 196 1.51 7.40 10.96
C GLU A 196 2.72 7.54 11.88
N SER A 197 3.90 7.81 11.32
CA SER A 197 5.14 8.10 12.06
C SER A 197 5.95 9.17 11.33
N GLU A 198 6.70 9.97 12.09
CA GLU A 198 7.68 10.91 11.51
C GLU A 198 9.10 10.32 11.48
N ASP A 199 9.33 9.16 12.11
CA ASP A 199 10.69 8.69 12.37
C ASP A 199 10.89 7.17 12.28
N LEU A 200 9.85 6.39 11.95
CA LEU A 200 9.84 4.91 11.92
C LEU A 200 9.96 4.24 13.31
N ILE A 201 10.06 5.02 14.38
CA ILE A 201 10.22 4.52 15.75
C ILE A 201 8.95 4.76 16.57
N ASN A 202 8.46 6.00 16.53
CA ASN A 202 7.29 6.44 17.27
C ASN A 202 6.08 6.45 16.34
N TRP A 203 5.14 5.57 16.60
CA TRP A 203 3.92 5.43 15.81
C TRP A 203 2.73 6.03 16.54
N GLY A 204 1.90 6.76 15.81
CA GLY A 204 0.65 7.31 16.32
C GLY A 204 -0.39 6.21 16.61
N GLU A 205 -1.56 6.63 17.08
CA GLU A 205 -2.68 5.73 17.34
C GLU A 205 -3.20 5.08 16.04
N ALA A 206 -3.59 3.80 16.14
CA ALA A 206 -4.21 3.08 15.05
C ALA A 206 -5.56 3.70 14.66
N ARG A 207 -5.81 3.84 13.36
CA ARG A 207 -7.10 4.30 12.82
C ARG A 207 -7.68 3.28 11.86
N LEU A 208 -8.98 3.01 11.96
CA LEU A 208 -9.73 2.24 10.96
C LEU A 208 -10.11 3.14 9.79
N LEU A 209 -9.82 2.68 8.59
CA LEU A 209 -10.22 3.34 7.33
C LEU A 209 -11.35 2.53 6.68
N PRO A 210 -12.60 3.02 6.67
CA PRO A 210 -13.74 2.34 6.06
C PRO A 210 -13.76 2.59 4.55
N VAL A 211 -12.90 1.88 3.81
CA VAL A 211 -12.64 2.14 2.37
C VAL A 211 -13.32 1.15 1.43
N ALA A 212 -13.71 -0.03 1.93
CA ALA A 212 -14.30 -1.04 1.09
C ALA A 212 -15.75 -0.70 0.69
N PRO A 213 -16.24 -1.20 -0.48
CA PRO A 213 -17.60 -0.98 -0.90
C PRO A 213 -18.61 -1.61 0.06
N GLU A 214 -19.85 -1.11 0.09
CA GLU A 214 -20.90 -1.52 1.06
C GLU A 214 -21.13 -3.04 1.15
N ASN A 215 -20.92 -3.76 0.06
CA ASN A 215 -21.12 -5.21 0.00
C ASN A 215 -19.81 -6.00 -0.06
N ALA A 216 -18.71 -5.42 0.39
CA ALA A 216 -17.44 -6.11 0.44
C ALA A 216 -17.47 -7.31 1.40
N GLY A 217 -16.88 -8.41 1.00
CA GLY A 217 -16.63 -9.54 1.89
C GLY A 217 -15.44 -9.33 2.80
N MET A 218 -14.51 -8.47 2.37
CA MET A 218 -13.27 -8.13 3.09
C MET A 218 -12.58 -6.92 2.45
N ALA A 219 -11.51 -6.42 3.08
CA ALA A 219 -10.52 -5.52 2.50
C ALA A 219 -9.12 -6.03 2.88
N TRP A 220 -8.38 -6.59 1.92
CA TRP A 220 -7.10 -7.28 2.17
C TRP A 220 -5.95 -6.72 1.38
N ALA A 221 -4.74 -6.94 1.93
CA ALA A 221 -3.46 -6.61 1.32
C ALA A 221 -3.45 -5.19 0.72
N PRO A 222 -3.64 -4.17 1.58
CA PRO A 222 -3.66 -2.78 1.12
C PRO A 222 -2.25 -2.30 0.82
N GLU A 223 -2.14 -1.53 -0.25
CA GLU A 223 -0.97 -0.69 -0.50
C GLU A 223 -1.38 0.72 -0.89
N MET A 224 -0.40 1.62 -1.03
CA MET A 224 -0.67 2.98 -1.47
C MET A 224 0.43 3.54 -2.36
N ILE A 225 0.05 4.48 -3.20
CA ILE A 225 0.97 5.25 -4.03
C ILE A 225 0.48 6.70 -4.14
N TYR A 226 1.40 7.67 -4.15
CA TYR A 226 1.03 9.04 -4.48
C TYR A 226 0.96 9.22 -5.99
N TYR A 227 -0.17 9.71 -6.48
CA TYR A 227 -0.41 9.97 -7.89
C TYR A 227 -0.25 11.47 -8.18
N GLU A 228 0.89 11.81 -8.76
CA GLU A 228 1.28 13.20 -9.00
C GLU A 228 0.32 13.95 -9.92
N GLU A 229 -0.40 13.26 -10.82
CA GLU A 229 -1.31 13.87 -11.78
C GLU A 229 -2.53 14.51 -11.10
N THR A 230 -3.08 13.86 -10.06
CA THR A 230 -4.23 14.38 -9.29
C THR A 230 -3.81 14.98 -7.95
N GLY A 231 -2.56 14.75 -7.52
CA GLY A 231 -2.05 15.23 -6.25
C GLY A 231 -2.70 14.53 -5.04
N GLU A 232 -2.98 13.24 -5.16
CA GLU A 232 -3.67 12.42 -4.16
C GLU A 232 -2.90 11.13 -3.90
N TYR A 233 -3.10 10.54 -2.72
CA TYR A 233 -2.74 9.17 -2.44
C TYR A 233 -3.83 8.25 -2.98
N ILE A 234 -3.46 7.23 -3.73
CA ILE A 234 -4.31 6.11 -4.10
C ILE A 234 -4.03 5.01 -3.08
N ILE A 235 -5.05 4.55 -2.36
CA ILE A 235 -5.01 3.34 -1.54
C ILE A 235 -5.75 2.27 -2.31
N TYR A 236 -5.08 1.17 -2.62
CA TYR A 236 -5.66 0.03 -3.33
C TYR A 236 -5.58 -1.23 -2.48
N PHE A 237 -6.54 -2.13 -2.67
CA PHE A 237 -6.71 -3.32 -1.84
C PHE A 237 -7.54 -4.37 -2.58
N SER A 238 -7.39 -5.63 -2.18
CA SER A 238 -8.22 -6.72 -2.68
C SER A 238 -9.56 -6.75 -1.95
N SER A 239 -10.64 -6.96 -2.70
CA SER A 239 -11.97 -7.16 -2.12
C SER A 239 -12.84 -8.05 -3.00
N SER A 240 -13.80 -8.73 -2.39
CA SER A 240 -14.90 -9.43 -3.07
C SER A 240 -16.20 -8.66 -2.90
N ILE A 241 -17.11 -8.80 -3.85
CA ILE A 241 -18.48 -8.27 -3.73
C ILE A 241 -19.42 -9.41 -3.37
N MET A 242 -20.15 -9.25 -2.28
CA MET A 242 -21.07 -10.24 -1.74
C MET A 242 -22.50 -9.95 -2.16
N ASN A 243 -23.23 -10.97 -2.55
CA ASN A 243 -24.67 -10.88 -2.73
C ASN A 243 -25.35 -10.72 -1.37
N LYS A 244 -26.17 -9.67 -1.22
CA LYS A 244 -26.84 -9.35 0.06
C LYS A 244 -27.79 -10.43 0.55
N GLU A 245 -28.42 -11.15 -0.37
CA GLU A 245 -29.46 -12.15 -0.06
C GLU A 245 -28.85 -13.55 0.18
N THR A 246 -28.01 -14.00 -0.76
CA THR A 246 -27.45 -15.35 -0.73
C THR A 246 -26.20 -15.47 0.14
N LYS A 247 -25.55 -14.36 0.49
CA LYS A 247 -24.25 -14.31 1.19
C LYS A 247 -23.12 -15.03 0.47
N MET A 248 -23.26 -15.23 -0.83
CA MET A 248 -22.22 -15.80 -1.68
C MET A 248 -21.47 -14.68 -2.42
N LYS A 249 -20.23 -14.93 -2.83
CA LYS A 249 -19.48 -14.02 -3.69
C LYS A 249 -20.26 -13.81 -5.00
N GLU A 250 -20.58 -12.57 -5.31
CA GLU A 250 -21.21 -12.14 -6.57
C GLU A 250 -20.14 -11.88 -7.65
N LYS A 251 -18.97 -11.41 -7.22
CA LYS A 251 -17.79 -11.21 -8.04
C LYS A 251 -16.57 -11.82 -7.36
N PRO A 252 -15.61 -12.37 -8.12
CA PRO A 252 -14.34 -12.84 -7.58
C PRO A 252 -13.56 -11.66 -6.98
N ASN A 253 -12.52 -11.98 -6.21
CA ASN A 253 -11.63 -10.96 -5.65
C ASN A 253 -11.05 -10.09 -6.76
N THR A 254 -11.12 -8.80 -6.58
CA THR A 254 -10.75 -7.75 -7.56
C THR A 254 -9.99 -6.68 -6.79
N ILE A 255 -9.11 -5.94 -7.47
CA ILE A 255 -8.40 -4.84 -6.84
C ILE A 255 -9.24 -3.57 -6.97
N PHE A 256 -9.61 -3.02 -5.81
CA PHE A 256 -10.32 -1.75 -5.68
C PHE A 256 -9.37 -0.65 -5.22
N TYR A 257 -9.78 0.61 -5.38
CA TYR A 257 -9.07 1.76 -4.84
C TYR A 257 -10.00 2.85 -4.35
N VAL A 258 -9.45 3.67 -3.47
CA VAL A 258 -9.95 5.01 -3.11
C VAL A 258 -8.82 6.01 -3.25
N THR A 259 -9.17 7.30 -3.43
CA THR A 259 -8.19 8.40 -3.36
C THR A 259 -8.41 9.23 -2.11
N THR A 260 -7.33 9.83 -1.61
CA THR A 260 -7.37 10.74 -0.46
C THR A 260 -6.20 11.72 -0.49
N ARG A 261 -6.37 12.89 0.15
CA ARG A 261 -5.30 13.85 0.41
C ARG A 261 -4.90 13.92 1.88
N ASP A 262 -5.78 13.49 2.76
CA ASP A 262 -5.70 13.74 4.20
C ASP A 262 -5.98 12.51 5.07
N PHE A 263 -6.28 11.35 4.46
CA PHE A 263 -6.65 10.10 5.13
C PHE A 263 -7.86 10.20 6.08
N VAL A 264 -8.72 11.19 5.80
CA VAL A 264 -10.01 11.43 6.48
C VAL A 264 -11.13 11.46 5.46
N HIS A 265 -10.91 12.16 4.35
CA HIS A 265 -11.85 12.23 3.23
C HIS A 265 -11.38 11.31 2.10
N PHE A 266 -12.27 10.45 1.66
CA PHE A 266 -11.99 9.45 0.62
C PHE A 266 -12.95 9.65 -0.55
N SER A 267 -12.50 9.32 -1.75
CA SER A 267 -13.38 9.15 -2.90
C SER A 267 -14.31 7.97 -2.71
N ASP A 268 -15.31 7.83 -3.58
CA ASP A 268 -16.01 6.57 -3.75
C ASP A 268 -15.01 5.47 -4.13
N THR A 269 -15.32 4.22 -3.74
CA THR A 269 -14.51 3.04 -4.09
C THR A 269 -14.72 2.68 -5.54
N ASN A 270 -13.65 2.49 -6.27
CA ASN A 270 -13.65 2.14 -7.70
C ASN A 270 -12.79 0.91 -7.97
N ILE A 271 -12.97 0.26 -9.11
CA ILE A 271 -12.13 -0.84 -9.56
C ILE A 271 -10.80 -0.27 -10.06
N PHE A 272 -9.69 -0.82 -9.54
CA PHE A 272 -8.33 -0.46 -9.91
C PHE A 272 -7.77 -1.38 -10.99
N ILE A 273 -7.78 -2.69 -10.74
CA ILE A 273 -7.41 -3.72 -11.71
C ILE A 273 -8.56 -4.72 -11.78
N ASP A 274 -9.13 -4.88 -12.96
CA ASP A 274 -10.22 -5.81 -13.22
C ASP A 274 -9.69 -7.05 -13.95
N ASN A 275 -9.81 -8.19 -13.32
CA ASN A 275 -9.38 -9.48 -13.88
C ASN A 275 -10.55 -10.30 -14.48
N GLN A 276 -11.68 -9.66 -14.75
CA GLN A 276 -12.92 -10.36 -15.16
C GLN A 276 -12.88 -10.93 -16.57
N THR A 277 -11.90 -10.55 -17.39
CA THR A 277 -11.76 -11.08 -18.75
C THR A 277 -10.31 -11.38 -19.06
N ASP A 278 -9.84 -12.55 -18.64
CA ASP A 278 -8.65 -13.13 -19.23
C ASP A 278 -8.91 -13.48 -20.73
N PRO A 279 -7.89 -13.52 -21.58
CA PRO A 279 -8.03 -13.97 -22.98
C PRO A 279 -8.73 -15.32 -23.15
N ASP A 280 -8.78 -16.17 -22.13
CA ASP A 280 -9.51 -17.43 -22.11
C ASP A 280 -10.99 -17.30 -21.70
N GLY A 281 -11.46 -16.07 -21.40
CA GLY A 281 -12.85 -15.78 -21.02
C GLY A 281 -13.25 -16.20 -19.61
N LYS A 282 -12.29 -16.57 -18.76
CA LYS A 282 -12.54 -16.93 -17.36
C LYS A 282 -12.29 -15.74 -16.44
N ALA A 283 -13.25 -15.47 -15.57
CA ALA A 283 -13.04 -14.57 -14.45
C ALA A 283 -12.12 -15.25 -13.43
N ARG A 284 -11.02 -14.59 -13.04
CA ARG A 284 -10.07 -15.09 -12.03
C ARG A 284 -10.03 -14.18 -10.83
N GLU A 285 -9.74 -14.74 -9.67
CA GLU A 285 -9.44 -13.96 -8.49
C GLU A 285 -8.07 -13.29 -8.63
N ILE A 286 -7.96 -12.04 -8.18
CA ILE A 286 -6.71 -11.29 -8.11
C ILE A 286 -6.58 -10.69 -6.72
N ILE A 287 -5.45 -10.97 -6.05
CA ILE A 287 -5.14 -10.46 -4.71
C ILE A 287 -3.68 -10.03 -4.61
N ASP A 288 -3.30 -9.45 -3.50
CA ASP A 288 -1.91 -9.14 -3.12
C ASP A 288 -1.18 -8.35 -4.23
N THR A 289 -1.72 -7.20 -4.58
CA THR A 289 -1.13 -6.38 -5.64
C THR A 289 -0.13 -5.40 -5.06
N THR A 290 1.10 -5.44 -5.57
CA THR A 290 2.14 -4.42 -5.31
C THR A 290 2.41 -3.59 -6.55
N LEU A 291 2.88 -2.35 -6.38
CA LEU A 291 3.19 -1.42 -7.47
C LEU A 291 4.63 -0.89 -7.40
N LEU A 292 5.26 -0.76 -8.57
CA LEU A 292 6.52 -0.08 -8.74
C LEU A 292 6.47 0.88 -9.93
N LYS A 293 6.85 2.15 -9.72
CA LYS A 293 6.99 3.14 -10.80
C LYS A 293 8.42 3.13 -11.33
N ILE A 294 8.57 2.88 -12.63
CA ILE A 294 9.84 2.93 -13.36
C ILE A 294 9.72 3.94 -14.51
N GLY A 295 10.38 5.07 -14.39
CA GLY A 295 10.17 6.20 -15.31
C GLY A 295 8.73 6.66 -15.31
N ASP A 296 8.05 6.64 -16.48
CA ASP A 296 6.65 7.02 -16.64
C ASP A 296 5.68 5.85 -16.55
N THR A 297 6.18 4.63 -16.32
CA THR A 297 5.38 3.41 -16.34
C THR A 297 5.22 2.87 -14.92
N TYR A 298 4.01 2.45 -14.59
CA TYR A 298 3.70 1.72 -13.37
C TYR A 298 3.60 0.23 -13.69
N TYR A 299 4.30 -0.58 -12.92
CA TYR A 299 4.25 -2.04 -12.98
C TYR A 299 3.54 -2.53 -11.74
N SER A 300 2.62 -3.48 -11.92
CA SER A 300 2.03 -4.22 -10.81
C SER A 300 2.48 -5.67 -10.84
N ALA A 301 2.67 -6.26 -9.67
CA ALA A 301 2.74 -7.70 -9.52
C ALA A 301 1.61 -8.14 -8.60
N SER A 302 0.87 -9.18 -8.98
CA SER A 302 -0.30 -9.66 -8.23
C SER A 302 -0.35 -11.17 -8.23
N LYS A 303 -0.90 -11.76 -7.17
CA LYS A 303 -1.31 -13.17 -7.20
C LYS A 303 -2.56 -13.30 -8.06
N ASP A 304 -2.50 -14.15 -9.08
CA ASP A 304 -3.56 -14.40 -10.06
C ASP A 304 -4.07 -15.83 -9.93
N GLY A 305 -5.35 -16.00 -9.65
CA GLY A 305 -5.97 -17.30 -9.38
C GLY A 305 -5.78 -17.83 -7.95
N ASP A 306 -6.75 -18.60 -7.46
CA ASP A 306 -6.79 -19.06 -6.08
C ASP A 306 -6.20 -20.47 -5.86
N ASN A 307 -6.01 -21.24 -6.93
CA ASN A 307 -5.58 -22.62 -6.82
C ASN A 307 -4.78 -23.14 -8.03
N ALA A 308 -4.10 -24.27 -7.82
CA ALA A 308 -3.27 -24.94 -8.83
C ALA A 308 -4.01 -25.34 -10.11
N GLU A 309 -5.33 -25.52 -10.05
CA GLU A 309 -6.15 -25.90 -11.21
C GLU A 309 -6.40 -24.72 -12.16
N GLU A 310 -6.26 -23.49 -11.66
CA GLU A 310 -6.47 -22.25 -12.43
C GLU A 310 -5.19 -21.66 -13.04
N ASN A 311 -4.06 -22.37 -12.95
CA ASN A 311 -2.74 -21.86 -13.33
C ASN A 311 -2.42 -20.52 -12.65
N GLY A 312 -2.80 -20.38 -11.38
CA GLY A 312 -2.50 -19.21 -10.57
C GLY A 312 -0.99 -19.03 -10.37
N GLY A 313 -0.54 -17.79 -10.35
CA GLY A 313 0.87 -17.46 -10.20
C GLY A 313 1.02 -15.96 -9.97
N ILE A 314 2.22 -15.44 -10.17
CA ILE A 314 2.46 -14.00 -10.09
C ILE A 314 2.41 -13.40 -11.49
N ARG A 315 1.41 -12.55 -11.71
CA ARG A 315 1.22 -11.81 -12.95
C ARG A 315 1.78 -10.40 -12.82
N ILE A 316 2.51 -9.96 -13.83
CA ILE A 316 3.01 -8.59 -13.96
C ILE A 316 2.22 -7.88 -15.05
N LEU A 317 1.60 -6.74 -14.68
CA LEU A 317 0.95 -5.81 -15.61
C LEU A 317 1.70 -4.49 -15.64
N LYS A 318 1.40 -3.63 -16.63
CA LYS A 318 1.90 -2.26 -16.69
C LYS A 318 0.83 -1.29 -17.19
N THR A 319 0.96 -0.03 -16.77
CA THR A 319 0.17 1.09 -17.28
C THR A 319 0.95 2.41 -17.18
N LYS A 320 0.48 3.43 -17.89
CA LYS A 320 0.92 4.83 -17.68
C LYS A 320 -0.16 5.70 -17.03
N THR A 321 -1.37 5.16 -16.87
CA THR A 321 -2.56 5.86 -16.37
C THR A 321 -3.22 5.04 -15.26
N LEU A 322 -2.79 5.24 -14.00
CA LEU A 322 -3.22 4.41 -12.86
C LEU A 322 -4.74 4.32 -12.66
N LEU A 323 -5.47 5.41 -12.91
CA LEU A 323 -6.91 5.47 -12.64
C LEU A 323 -7.79 5.00 -13.81
N ASP A 324 -7.19 4.55 -14.90
CA ASP A 324 -7.88 3.93 -16.05
C ASP A 324 -7.72 2.40 -15.98
N LYS A 325 -8.74 1.72 -15.44
CA LYS A 325 -8.72 0.26 -15.27
C LYS A 325 -8.53 -0.52 -16.57
N ASP A 326 -8.89 0.08 -17.72
CA ASP A 326 -8.80 -0.55 -19.04
C ASP A 326 -7.44 -0.30 -19.73
N SER A 327 -6.55 0.45 -19.07
CA SER A 327 -5.20 0.77 -19.56
C SER A 327 -4.12 -0.25 -19.16
N TRP A 328 -4.45 -1.21 -18.30
CA TRP A 328 -3.50 -2.21 -17.82
C TRP A 328 -3.19 -3.24 -18.93
N GLU A 329 -1.91 -3.41 -19.25
CA GLU A 329 -1.39 -4.34 -20.24
C GLU A 329 -0.59 -5.45 -19.56
N LYS A 330 -0.81 -6.71 -19.96
CA LYS A 330 -0.01 -7.83 -19.48
C LYS A 330 1.44 -7.70 -19.94
N VAL A 331 2.39 -7.73 -19.01
CA VAL A 331 3.81 -7.88 -19.29
C VAL A 331 4.14 -9.36 -19.39
N LEU A 332 4.00 -10.12 -18.29
CA LEU A 332 4.30 -11.55 -18.23
C LEU A 332 3.62 -12.19 -17.00
N ASN A 333 3.58 -13.52 -16.99
CA ASN A 333 3.51 -14.29 -15.75
C ASN A 333 4.91 -14.83 -15.44
N LEU A 334 5.27 -14.95 -14.16
CA LEU A 334 6.64 -15.34 -13.79
C LEU A 334 7.09 -16.70 -14.33
N GLU A 335 6.16 -17.66 -14.49
CA GLU A 335 6.48 -18.96 -15.08
C GLU A 335 6.92 -18.88 -16.54
N GLU A 336 6.47 -17.85 -17.29
CA GLU A 336 6.82 -17.67 -18.70
C GLU A 336 8.32 -17.38 -18.90
N ILE A 337 9.00 -16.91 -17.85
CA ILE A 337 10.43 -16.59 -17.88
C ILE A 337 11.31 -17.84 -17.96
N GLY A 338 10.78 -19.01 -17.50
CA GLY A 338 11.51 -20.29 -17.53
C GLY A 338 12.71 -20.36 -16.58
N LEU A 339 12.59 -19.70 -15.41
CA LEU A 339 13.66 -19.71 -14.39
C LEU A 339 13.85 -21.09 -13.78
N ASP A 340 15.11 -21.45 -13.47
CA ASP A 340 15.41 -22.65 -12.71
C ASP A 340 15.03 -22.45 -11.24
N ILE A 341 14.00 -23.18 -10.81
CA ILE A 341 13.46 -23.16 -9.44
C ILE A 341 13.84 -24.42 -8.64
N SER A 342 14.74 -25.24 -9.15
CA SER A 342 15.19 -26.47 -8.49
C SER A 342 15.79 -26.14 -7.10
N GLY A 343 15.35 -26.89 -6.10
CA GLY A 343 15.81 -26.71 -4.72
C GLY A 343 15.20 -25.53 -3.94
N LEU A 344 14.26 -24.77 -4.51
CA LEU A 344 13.61 -23.63 -3.84
C LEU A 344 12.44 -24.03 -2.93
N GLY A 345 12.02 -25.29 -2.95
CA GLY A 345 10.93 -25.82 -2.12
C GLY A 345 9.54 -25.51 -2.64
N ILE A 346 9.43 -25.12 -3.91
CA ILE A 346 8.16 -24.94 -4.62
C ILE A 346 8.13 -25.86 -5.85
N LYS A 347 6.93 -26.18 -6.35
CA LYS A 347 6.76 -27.09 -7.49
C LYS A 347 6.84 -26.35 -8.82
N ALA A 348 6.24 -25.20 -8.88
CA ALA A 348 6.23 -24.33 -10.05
C ALA A 348 5.95 -22.88 -9.62
N LEU A 349 6.27 -21.91 -10.47
CA LEU A 349 5.94 -20.48 -10.24
C LEU A 349 4.47 -20.15 -10.54
N ASN A 350 3.69 -21.12 -11.05
CA ASN A 350 2.31 -20.91 -11.52
C ASN A 350 1.27 -21.77 -10.79
N ASN A 351 1.62 -22.46 -9.73
CA ASN A 351 0.69 -23.44 -9.12
C ASN A 351 0.03 -22.95 -7.81
N GLY A 352 -0.02 -21.65 -7.59
CA GLY A 352 -0.60 -21.08 -6.39
C GLY A 352 0.27 -21.24 -5.13
N ASP A 353 1.50 -21.75 -5.23
CA ASP A 353 2.42 -21.91 -4.10
C ASP A 353 2.97 -20.56 -3.60
N LEU A 354 2.81 -19.48 -4.39
CA LEU A 354 3.33 -18.16 -4.14
C LEU A 354 2.20 -17.14 -3.94
N GLU A 355 2.40 -16.23 -2.99
CA GLU A 355 1.52 -15.08 -2.77
C GLU A 355 2.33 -13.87 -2.30
N GLY A 356 1.66 -12.75 -2.01
CA GLY A 356 2.27 -11.58 -1.42
C GLY A 356 3.50 -11.09 -2.18
N PRO A 357 3.44 -10.86 -3.50
CA PRO A 357 4.57 -10.29 -4.22
C PRO A 357 4.86 -8.89 -3.70
N GLU A 358 6.15 -8.58 -3.55
CA GLU A 358 6.63 -7.25 -3.17
C GLU A 358 7.68 -6.78 -4.17
N LEU A 359 7.39 -5.69 -4.88
CA LEU A 359 8.30 -5.04 -5.83
C LEU A 359 9.05 -3.89 -5.16
N PHE A 360 10.38 -3.88 -5.22
CA PHE A 360 11.16 -2.82 -4.63
C PHE A 360 12.41 -2.49 -5.47
N VAL A 361 12.97 -1.30 -5.25
CA VAL A 361 14.19 -0.86 -5.93
C VAL A 361 15.41 -1.29 -5.13
N ILE A 362 16.41 -1.90 -5.78
CA ILE A 362 17.71 -2.14 -5.16
C ILE A 362 18.45 -0.81 -5.04
N ASN A 363 18.91 -0.48 -3.83
CA ASN A 363 19.67 0.75 -3.57
C ASN A 363 20.90 0.80 -4.47
N LYS A 364 21.23 1.95 -4.99
CA LYS A 364 22.35 2.16 -5.91
C LYS A 364 23.67 1.53 -5.41
N LYS A 365 23.93 1.62 -4.10
CA LYS A 365 25.14 1.05 -3.48
C LYS A 365 25.22 -0.47 -3.55
N ASP A 366 24.09 -1.17 -3.68
CA ASP A 366 23.96 -2.64 -3.63
C ASP A 366 23.87 -3.26 -5.02
N ARG A 367 23.67 -2.48 -6.07
CA ARG A 367 23.60 -2.93 -7.46
C ARG A 367 24.93 -3.50 -7.93
N VAL A 368 24.89 -4.54 -8.73
CA VAL A 368 26.07 -5.10 -9.41
C VAL A 368 26.74 -4.04 -10.29
N ASN A 369 25.95 -3.35 -11.11
CA ASN A 369 26.38 -2.15 -11.82
C ASN A 369 25.59 -0.95 -11.29
N LYS A 370 26.28 -0.02 -10.65
CA LYS A 370 25.66 1.15 -10.00
C LYS A 370 24.90 2.07 -10.94
N ASP A 371 25.23 2.03 -12.22
CA ASP A 371 24.59 2.88 -13.25
C ASP A 371 23.35 2.22 -13.88
N ILE A 372 23.14 0.91 -13.61
CA ILE A 372 21.97 0.17 -14.11
C ILE A 372 21.02 -0.06 -12.94
N PRO A 373 19.78 0.43 -13.01
CA PRO A 373 18.76 0.12 -12.01
C PRO A 373 18.53 -1.39 -11.89
N GLU A 374 18.40 -1.87 -10.67
CA GLU A 374 18.03 -3.25 -10.36
C GLU A 374 16.79 -3.22 -9.46
N TYR A 375 15.91 -4.19 -9.67
CA TYR A 375 14.65 -4.33 -8.97
C TYR A 375 14.56 -5.71 -8.33
N GLY A 376 14.08 -5.73 -7.10
CA GLY A 376 13.73 -6.97 -6.43
C GLY A 376 12.26 -7.28 -6.59
N ILE A 377 11.92 -8.55 -6.68
CA ILE A 377 10.59 -9.07 -6.43
C ILE A 377 10.70 -10.19 -5.41
N MET A 378 9.99 -10.07 -4.32
CA MET A 378 9.92 -11.10 -3.28
C MET A 378 8.53 -11.66 -3.21
N MET A 379 8.42 -12.98 -2.98
CA MET A 379 7.14 -13.69 -2.94
C MET A 379 7.12 -14.66 -1.76
N ASP A 380 5.99 -14.74 -1.05
CA ASP A 380 5.81 -15.67 0.07
C ASP A 380 5.47 -17.07 -0.46
N ARG A 381 6.30 -18.07 -0.11
CA ARG A 381 6.08 -19.50 -0.39
C ARG A 381 5.13 -20.09 0.66
N PHE A 382 3.93 -19.55 0.74
CA PHE A 382 3.01 -19.79 1.86
C PHE A 382 2.59 -21.26 2.00
N GLN A 383 2.34 -21.97 0.90
CA GLN A 383 1.96 -23.38 0.97
C GLN A 383 3.09 -24.29 1.46
N ALA A 384 4.32 -23.96 1.10
CA ALA A 384 5.51 -24.68 1.56
C ALA A 384 5.95 -24.26 2.97
N ASP A 385 5.35 -23.23 3.54
CA ASP A 385 5.69 -22.63 4.83
C ASP A 385 7.16 -22.18 4.95
N LEU A 386 7.76 -21.75 3.83
CA LEU A 386 9.18 -21.41 3.71
C LEU A 386 9.48 -19.91 3.75
N GLY A 387 8.45 -19.06 3.82
CA GLY A 387 8.60 -17.60 3.75
C GLY A 387 9.10 -17.13 2.39
N TYR A 388 9.63 -15.92 2.34
CA TYR A 388 9.92 -15.21 1.10
C TYR A 388 10.99 -15.84 0.21
N LEU A 389 10.78 -15.73 -1.10
CA LEU A 389 11.72 -16.06 -2.17
C LEU A 389 12.07 -14.77 -2.93
N PRO A 390 13.34 -14.31 -2.91
CA PRO A 390 13.76 -13.16 -3.68
C PRO A 390 14.20 -13.52 -5.10
N LEU A 391 13.76 -12.71 -6.06
CA LEU A 391 14.30 -12.63 -7.41
C LEU A 391 14.81 -11.21 -7.64
N ILE A 392 15.79 -11.05 -8.51
CA ILE A 392 16.32 -9.74 -8.93
C ILE A 392 16.21 -9.65 -10.45
N THR A 393 15.90 -8.45 -10.95
CA THR A 393 15.90 -8.18 -12.38
C THR A 393 16.46 -6.79 -12.69
N THR A 394 17.13 -6.68 -13.84
CA THR A 394 17.50 -5.40 -14.46
C THR A 394 16.54 -4.98 -15.56
N ASP A 395 15.64 -5.88 -15.98
CA ASP A 395 14.63 -5.63 -17.01
C ASP A 395 13.36 -6.44 -16.73
N ILE A 396 12.36 -5.79 -16.12
CA ILE A 396 11.09 -6.42 -15.75
C ILE A 396 10.27 -6.89 -16.98
N GLU A 397 10.59 -6.40 -18.17
CA GLU A 397 9.92 -6.75 -19.43
C GLU A 397 10.59 -7.88 -20.22
N ASP A 398 11.73 -8.44 -19.75
CA ASP A 398 12.40 -9.56 -20.41
C ASP A 398 11.68 -10.89 -20.16
N LYS A 399 10.63 -11.14 -20.94
CA LYS A 399 9.69 -12.28 -20.81
C LYS A 399 10.34 -13.66 -20.91
N THR A 400 11.50 -13.77 -21.55
CA THR A 400 12.14 -15.06 -21.87
C THR A 400 13.53 -15.20 -21.23
N ASN A 401 13.90 -14.23 -20.40
CA ASN A 401 15.24 -14.11 -19.84
C ASN A 401 16.37 -14.17 -20.89
N SER A 402 16.07 -13.75 -22.10
CA SER A 402 17.02 -13.81 -23.23
C SER A 402 18.24 -12.91 -23.03
N LYS A 403 18.10 -11.89 -22.19
CA LYS A 403 19.16 -10.97 -21.79
C LYS A 403 19.86 -11.38 -20.48
N ASN A 404 19.47 -12.51 -19.87
CA ASN A 404 19.88 -12.90 -18.52
C ASN A 404 19.63 -11.80 -17.48
N SER A 405 18.52 -11.07 -17.63
CA SER A 405 18.16 -9.96 -16.76
C SER A 405 17.53 -10.42 -15.44
N TRP A 406 16.93 -11.62 -15.41
CA TRP A 406 16.33 -12.22 -14.24
C TRP A 406 17.27 -13.20 -13.54
N LYS A 407 17.34 -13.11 -12.23
CA LYS A 407 18.12 -14.01 -11.38
C LYS A 407 17.25 -14.49 -10.21
N VAL A 408 17.13 -15.80 -10.06
CA VAL A 408 16.65 -16.46 -8.84
C VAL A 408 17.82 -16.59 -7.89
N LEU A 409 17.63 -16.21 -6.62
CA LEU A 409 18.71 -16.30 -5.63
C LEU A 409 18.71 -17.67 -4.95
N GLY A 410 19.89 -18.25 -4.84
CA GLY A 410 20.12 -19.49 -4.09
C GLY A 410 20.04 -19.26 -2.58
N LYS A 411 19.81 -20.34 -1.82
CA LYS A 411 19.64 -20.27 -0.35
C LYS A 411 20.83 -19.62 0.40
N ASP A 412 22.01 -19.64 -0.18
CA ASP A 412 23.23 -19.06 0.41
C ASP A 412 23.40 -17.58 0.05
N GLU A 413 22.55 -17.03 -0.83
CA GLU A 413 22.67 -15.66 -1.32
C GLU A 413 21.75 -14.68 -0.55
N TYR A 414 20.83 -15.17 0.30
CA TYR A 414 19.95 -14.34 1.11
C TYR A 414 19.63 -14.97 2.46
N SER A 415 19.15 -14.16 3.40
CA SER A 415 18.74 -14.61 4.73
C SER A 415 17.62 -13.76 5.30
N PHE A 416 16.65 -14.41 5.93
CA PHE A 416 15.56 -13.73 6.65
C PHE A 416 15.65 -13.92 8.18
N ASP A 417 16.83 -14.29 8.71
CA ASP A 417 17.05 -14.56 10.13
C ASP A 417 16.13 -15.66 10.69
N LYS A 418 15.58 -15.50 11.89
CA LYS A 418 14.88 -16.55 12.63
C LYS A 418 13.36 -16.53 12.45
N LEU A 419 12.77 -15.33 12.45
CA LEU A 419 11.33 -15.21 12.27
C LEU A 419 10.96 -15.43 10.81
N LYS A 420 9.91 -16.20 10.58
CA LYS A 420 9.32 -16.30 9.25
C LYS A 420 8.77 -14.93 8.84
N LYS A 421 9.02 -14.52 7.60
CA LYS A 421 8.43 -13.33 7.01
C LYS A 421 7.26 -13.77 6.16
N ARG A 422 6.08 -13.27 6.49
CA ARG A 422 4.89 -13.39 5.69
C ARG A 422 4.65 -12.08 4.98
N HIS A 423 3.73 -12.05 4.06
CA HIS A 423 3.39 -10.91 3.19
C HIS A 423 3.61 -9.54 3.87
N GLY A 424 4.35 -8.66 3.24
CA GLY A 424 4.72 -7.34 3.77
C GLY A 424 5.58 -6.55 2.80
N THR A 425 6.06 -5.38 3.21
CA THR A 425 6.70 -4.37 2.37
C THR A 425 8.16 -4.16 2.70
N ILE A 426 8.98 -3.92 1.67
CA ILE A 426 10.38 -3.51 1.79
C ILE A 426 10.51 -2.03 1.42
N LEU A 427 10.74 -1.18 2.42
CA LEU A 427 11.01 0.23 2.24
C LEU A 427 12.51 0.51 2.18
N ASN A 428 12.95 1.23 1.14
CA ASN A 428 14.29 1.82 1.09
C ASN A 428 14.40 2.92 2.14
N ILE A 429 15.41 2.82 3.02
CA ILE A 429 15.63 3.75 4.13
C ILE A 429 17.03 4.40 4.05
N THR A 430 17.10 5.65 4.48
CA THR A 430 18.34 6.44 4.46
C THR A 430 19.34 5.94 5.52
N TYR A 431 20.62 6.33 5.39
CA TYR A 431 21.64 6.03 6.41
C TYR A 431 21.25 6.52 7.81
N GLU A 432 20.60 7.68 7.91
CA GLU A 432 20.10 8.24 9.16
C GLU A 432 18.99 7.36 9.78
N GLU A 433 18.08 6.86 8.95
CA GLU A 433 17.00 5.97 9.36
C GLU A 433 17.51 4.60 9.77
N VAL A 434 18.47 4.03 9.02
CA VAL A 434 19.19 2.80 9.42
C VAL A 434 19.80 2.95 10.81
N LYS A 435 20.50 4.05 11.04
CA LYS A 435 21.11 4.34 12.37
C LYS A 435 20.05 4.40 13.44
N ARG A 436 18.95 5.12 13.19
CA ARG A 436 17.83 5.28 14.14
C ARG A 436 17.18 3.95 14.50
N ILE A 437 16.90 3.09 13.49
CA ILE A 437 16.37 1.74 13.71
C ILE A 437 17.32 0.90 14.56
N LYS A 438 18.63 0.90 14.24
CA LYS A 438 19.63 0.17 15.01
C LYS A 438 19.69 0.61 16.48
N GLU A 439 19.67 1.90 16.74
CA GLU A 439 19.73 2.47 18.09
C GLU A 439 18.51 2.15 18.94
N ASN A 440 17.34 1.95 18.35
CA ASN A 440 16.09 1.71 19.05
C ASN A 440 15.66 0.24 19.09
N PHE A 441 15.87 -0.51 18.00
CA PHE A 441 15.31 -1.86 17.86
C PHE A 441 16.37 -2.97 17.74
N CYS A 442 17.67 -2.68 17.64
CA CYS A 442 18.72 -3.69 17.48
C CYS A 442 19.68 -3.77 18.68
N LYS A 443 19.16 -3.62 19.91
CA LYS A 443 19.92 -3.71 21.16
C LYS A 443 20.00 -5.14 21.68
#